data_0efe43ef9fdcb243e34ef00d683fff19
#
_entry.id   0efe43ef9fdcb243e34ef00d683fff19
#
_cell.length_a   1.000
_cell.length_b   1.000
_cell.length_c   1.000
_cell.angle_alpha   90.00
_cell.angle_beta   90.00
_cell.angle_gamma   90.00
#
_symmetry.space_group_name_H-M   'P 1'
#
loop_
_entity.id
_entity.type
_entity.pdbx_description
1 polymer ?
#
loop_
_entity_poly.entity_id
_entity_poly.type
_entity_poly.pdbx_seq_one_letter_code
_entity_poly.pdbx_strand_id
1 'polypeptide(L)'
;MKISPEKLAAEAEATGFRPDVLEKVAHLLGLLDAMRSHPFLKGKLVLKGGTALNLFVFDVPRLSVDIDLNYVGAEDRDGMLAERPKVEQAVQAVFAREGFTVRRMPEEHAGGKWSLRYENAPGRSGNLEVDINFMFRVPLWPVVTSDSHSVGTWRAIGIPVLDRHELAAGKLAALLARRQARDLFDSHRILRMENLDSHRLRIGFVVYGAMNRKDWRTVSLGDVDFDAMDLARQLVPTLRVNAAEVQAEPAEYGERLVRECREGLSAVLPITDPERAFLDLLLDRGVIDPTLLTADESLQRRIRSQPLLEWKALNVRKHKGLS
;
A
#
# COMPACT_ATOMS: atom_id res chain seq x y z
N MET A 1 -4.17 11.46 -21.18
CA MET A 1 -3.75 10.51 -22.26
C MET A 1 -4.99 9.89 -22.90
N LYS A 2 -5.11 9.83 -24.26
CA LYS A 2 -6.19 9.07 -24.94
C LYS A 2 -5.64 7.78 -25.51
N ILE A 3 -6.30 6.66 -25.24
CA ILE A 3 -5.94 5.34 -25.75
C ILE A 3 -7.01 4.96 -26.77
N SER A 4 -6.62 4.54 -27.99
CA SER A 4 -7.62 4.07 -28.97
C SER A 4 -8.12 2.67 -28.61
N PRO A 5 -9.38 2.33 -28.95
CA PRO A 5 -9.92 0.99 -28.72
C PRO A 5 -9.07 -0.12 -29.33
N GLU A 6 -8.54 0.10 -30.55
CA GLU A 6 -7.72 -0.87 -31.27
C GLU A 6 -6.39 -1.13 -30.53
N LYS A 7 -5.70 -0.05 -30.08
CA LYS A 7 -4.49 -0.19 -29.30
C LYS A 7 -4.76 -0.93 -27.98
N LEU A 8 -5.84 -0.56 -27.28
CA LEU A 8 -6.20 -1.22 -26.03
C LEU A 8 -6.49 -2.71 -26.22
N ALA A 9 -7.20 -3.07 -27.28
CA ALA A 9 -7.48 -4.47 -27.61
C ALA A 9 -6.21 -5.27 -27.92
N ALA A 10 -5.31 -4.73 -28.73
CA ALA A 10 -4.03 -5.36 -29.04
C ALA A 10 -3.15 -5.57 -27.78
N GLU A 11 -3.07 -4.57 -26.92
CA GLU A 11 -2.32 -4.68 -25.66
C GLU A 11 -2.96 -5.66 -24.67
N ALA A 12 -4.31 -5.72 -24.61
CA ALA A 12 -5.01 -6.69 -23.78
C ALA A 12 -4.76 -8.14 -24.26
N GLU A 13 -4.76 -8.37 -25.57
CA GLU A 13 -4.40 -9.67 -26.15
C GLU A 13 -2.94 -10.05 -25.84
N ALA A 14 -2.01 -9.11 -26.03
CA ALA A 14 -0.58 -9.35 -25.80
C ALA A 14 -0.25 -9.60 -24.31
N THR A 15 -0.93 -8.95 -23.39
CA THR A 15 -0.67 -9.06 -21.93
C THR A 15 -1.51 -10.09 -21.23
N GLY A 16 -2.65 -10.48 -21.82
CA GLY A 16 -3.64 -11.38 -21.24
C GLY A 16 -4.47 -10.76 -20.13
N PHE A 17 -4.42 -9.44 -19.93
CA PHE A 17 -5.26 -8.74 -18.96
C PHE A 17 -6.55 -8.21 -19.60
N ARG A 18 -7.57 -8.03 -18.78
CA ARG A 18 -8.84 -7.43 -19.22
C ARG A 18 -8.64 -5.98 -19.69
N PRO A 19 -9.21 -5.58 -20.82
CA PRO A 19 -9.01 -4.23 -21.39
C PRO A 19 -9.38 -3.10 -20.42
N ASP A 20 -10.50 -3.24 -19.71
CA ASP A 20 -10.98 -2.22 -18.76
C ASP A 20 -10.05 -2.00 -17.56
N VAL A 21 -9.42 -3.06 -17.08
CA VAL A 21 -8.44 -3.00 -15.98
C VAL A 21 -7.09 -2.51 -16.48
N LEU A 22 -6.68 -2.96 -17.66
CA LEU A 22 -5.43 -2.55 -18.31
C LEU A 22 -5.42 -1.04 -18.62
N GLU A 23 -6.54 -0.50 -19.13
CA GLU A 23 -6.68 0.93 -19.37
C GLU A 23 -6.52 1.78 -18.10
N LYS A 24 -7.10 1.33 -16.96
CA LYS A 24 -6.88 2.00 -15.67
C LYS A 24 -5.41 2.04 -15.29
N VAL A 25 -4.69 0.93 -15.47
CA VAL A 25 -3.26 0.85 -15.16
C VAL A 25 -2.43 1.75 -16.07
N ALA A 26 -2.77 1.83 -17.35
CA ALA A 26 -2.10 2.75 -18.28
C ALA A 26 -2.26 4.22 -17.82
N HIS A 27 -3.48 4.62 -17.43
CA HIS A 27 -3.75 5.95 -16.86
C HIS A 27 -3.02 6.17 -15.52
N LEU A 28 -2.99 5.15 -14.67
CA LEU A 28 -2.30 5.16 -13.38
C LEU A 28 -0.79 5.40 -13.55
N LEU A 29 -0.13 4.66 -14.43
CA LEU A 29 1.30 4.80 -14.70
C LEU A 29 1.63 6.20 -15.26
N GLY A 30 0.83 6.71 -16.21
CA GLY A 30 0.98 8.06 -16.72
C GLY A 30 0.81 9.13 -15.64
N LEU A 31 -0.15 8.93 -14.71
CA LEU A 31 -0.39 9.86 -13.62
C LEU A 31 0.74 9.86 -12.59
N LEU A 32 1.35 8.71 -12.29
CA LEU A 32 2.54 8.61 -11.44
C LEU A 32 3.71 9.39 -12.04
N ASP A 33 3.99 9.25 -13.33
CA ASP A 33 5.03 10.01 -14.02
C ASP A 33 4.76 11.52 -13.98
N ALA A 34 3.51 11.93 -14.19
CA ALA A 34 3.10 13.32 -14.15
C ALA A 34 3.28 13.95 -12.75
N MET A 35 2.91 13.22 -11.69
CA MET A 35 3.10 13.66 -10.30
C MET A 35 4.60 13.73 -9.94
N ARG A 36 5.39 12.72 -10.29
CA ARG A 36 6.85 12.72 -10.08
C ARG A 36 7.55 13.90 -10.76
N SER A 37 7.07 14.26 -11.96
CA SER A 37 7.67 15.32 -12.77
C SER A 37 7.25 16.73 -12.34
N HIS A 38 6.24 16.86 -11.47
CA HIS A 38 5.77 18.15 -11.00
C HIS A 38 6.78 18.78 -10.02
N PRO A 39 7.28 20.02 -10.25
CA PRO A 39 8.38 20.62 -9.49
C PRO A 39 8.14 20.63 -7.97
N PHE A 40 6.93 20.96 -7.54
CA PHE A 40 6.59 21.03 -6.11
C PHE A 40 6.38 19.66 -5.46
N LEU A 41 5.88 18.66 -6.21
CA LEU A 41 5.59 17.30 -5.67
C LEU A 41 6.84 16.41 -5.65
N LYS A 42 7.86 16.76 -6.40
CA LYS A 42 9.11 15.99 -6.49
C LYS A 42 9.72 15.80 -5.10
N GLY A 43 9.94 14.53 -4.72
CA GLY A 43 10.51 14.15 -3.42
C GLY A 43 9.55 14.23 -2.23
N LYS A 44 8.27 14.58 -2.45
CA LYS A 44 7.27 14.70 -1.37
C LYS A 44 6.24 13.57 -1.35
N LEU A 45 6.13 12.81 -2.42
CA LEU A 45 5.17 11.70 -2.54
C LEU A 45 5.92 10.40 -2.80
N VAL A 46 5.56 9.35 -2.06
CA VAL A 46 6.17 8.02 -2.15
C VAL A 46 5.07 6.99 -2.35
N LEU A 47 5.25 6.16 -3.38
CA LEU A 47 4.30 5.10 -3.71
C LEU A 47 4.36 3.96 -2.69
N LYS A 48 3.18 3.48 -2.31
CA LYS A 48 2.98 2.32 -1.43
C LYS A 48 1.86 1.40 -1.96
N GLY A 49 1.46 0.45 -1.13
CA GLY A 49 0.25 -0.35 -1.35
C GLY A 49 0.38 -1.39 -2.45
N GLY A 50 -0.77 -1.80 -3.00
CA GLY A 50 -0.85 -2.85 -4.00
C GLY A 50 -0.14 -2.51 -5.30
N THR A 51 -0.18 -1.25 -5.71
CA THR A 51 0.47 -0.76 -6.94
C THR A 51 1.99 -0.84 -6.83
N ALA A 52 2.56 -0.40 -5.69
CA ALA A 52 3.99 -0.55 -5.45
C ALA A 52 4.43 -2.02 -5.49
N LEU A 53 3.70 -2.90 -4.83
CA LEU A 53 4.02 -4.34 -4.82
C LEU A 53 3.89 -4.97 -6.20
N ASN A 54 2.75 -4.81 -6.88
CA ASN A 54 2.45 -5.58 -8.08
C ASN A 54 3.11 -5.03 -9.35
N LEU A 55 3.38 -3.72 -9.42
CA LEU A 55 3.95 -3.12 -10.63
C LEU A 55 5.44 -2.75 -10.48
N PHE A 56 6.02 -2.75 -9.26
CA PHE A 56 7.42 -2.35 -9.05
C PHE A 56 8.26 -3.41 -8.34
N VAL A 57 7.67 -4.27 -7.51
CA VAL A 57 8.39 -5.30 -6.74
C VAL A 57 8.18 -6.69 -7.35
N PHE A 58 6.95 -7.04 -7.70
CA PHE A 58 6.60 -8.29 -8.36
C PHE A 58 6.61 -8.12 -9.88
N ASP A 59 6.77 -9.23 -10.59
CA ASP A 59 6.67 -9.27 -12.07
C ASP A 59 5.21 -9.32 -12.54
N VAL A 60 4.45 -8.30 -12.17
CA VAL A 60 3.05 -8.06 -12.55
C VAL A 60 2.16 -9.32 -12.44
N PRO A 61 2.07 -9.97 -11.27
CA PRO A 61 1.24 -11.18 -11.13
C PRO A 61 -0.25 -10.86 -11.23
N ARG A 62 -0.62 -9.63 -10.87
CA ARG A 62 -1.95 -9.04 -11.06
C ARG A 62 -1.84 -7.53 -11.33
N LEU A 63 -2.87 -6.95 -11.89
CA LEU A 63 -2.97 -5.50 -11.99
C LEU A 63 -3.44 -4.89 -10.65
N SER A 64 -2.90 -3.72 -10.31
CA SER A 64 -3.41 -2.86 -9.23
C SER A 64 -3.92 -1.56 -9.83
N VAL A 65 -5.09 -1.11 -9.38
CA VAL A 65 -5.88 -0.08 -10.05
C VAL A 65 -6.04 1.20 -9.24
N ASP A 66 -5.41 1.27 -8.07
CA ASP A 66 -5.46 2.42 -7.16
C ASP A 66 -4.06 2.98 -6.97
N ILE A 67 -3.93 4.30 -6.80
CA ILE A 67 -2.66 4.95 -6.43
C ILE A 67 -2.70 5.25 -4.94
N ASP A 68 -1.85 4.57 -4.17
CA ASP A 68 -1.66 4.82 -2.74
C ASP A 68 -0.31 5.53 -2.52
N LEU A 69 -0.33 6.73 -1.97
CA LEU A 69 0.86 7.55 -1.72
C LEU A 69 0.98 7.93 -0.24
N ASN A 70 2.21 7.98 0.25
CA ASN A 70 2.54 8.67 1.48
C ASN A 70 3.16 10.03 1.15
N TYR A 71 2.71 11.08 1.84
CA TYR A 71 3.42 12.36 1.87
C TYR A 71 4.64 12.22 2.80
N VAL A 72 5.81 12.64 2.34
CA VAL A 72 7.09 12.57 3.09
C VAL A 72 7.88 13.90 3.05
N GLY A 73 7.21 15.02 2.74
CA GLY A 73 7.86 16.34 2.58
C GLY A 73 8.38 16.92 3.90
N ALA A 74 7.57 16.86 4.95
CA ALA A 74 7.96 17.30 6.30
C ALA A 74 7.60 16.22 7.32
N GLU A 75 8.55 15.88 8.20
CA GLU A 75 8.34 14.84 9.22
C GLU A 75 7.48 15.35 10.38
N ASP A 76 7.66 16.62 10.78
CA ASP A 76 6.89 17.23 11.85
C ASP A 76 5.46 17.62 11.41
N ARG A 77 4.60 17.75 12.40
CA ARG A 77 3.18 18.02 12.17
C ARG A 77 2.93 19.43 11.60
N ASP A 78 3.63 20.43 12.08
CA ASP A 78 3.36 21.83 11.73
C ASP A 78 3.86 22.11 10.31
N GLY A 79 5.04 21.63 9.94
CA GLY A 79 5.55 21.64 8.58
C GLY A 79 4.63 20.93 7.59
N MET A 80 4.13 19.74 7.96
CA MET A 80 3.16 19.00 7.15
C MET A 80 1.86 19.80 6.96
N LEU A 81 1.31 20.40 8.01
CA LEU A 81 0.07 21.20 7.93
C LEU A 81 0.27 22.46 7.07
N ALA A 82 1.44 23.08 7.12
CA ALA A 82 1.78 24.26 6.29
C ALA A 82 1.94 23.90 4.80
N GLU A 83 2.46 22.69 4.50
CA GLU A 83 2.66 22.25 3.12
C GLU A 83 1.42 21.61 2.48
N ARG A 84 0.57 20.98 3.26
CA ARG A 84 -0.57 20.19 2.77
C ARG A 84 -1.46 20.92 1.77
N PRO A 85 -1.91 22.18 1.97
CA PRO A 85 -2.76 22.86 0.99
C PRO A 85 -2.06 23.02 -0.38
N LYS A 86 -0.74 23.25 -0.37
CA LYS A 86 0.06 23.38 -1.60
C LYS A 86 0.22 22.02 -2.31
N VAL A 87 0.39 20.93 -1.54
CA VAL A 87 0.43 19.56 -2.09
C VAL A 87 -0.91 19.23 -2.74
N GLU A 88 -2.02 19.48 -2.06
CA GLU A 88 -3.36 19.23 -2.59
C GLU A 88 -3.65 20.05 -3.85
N GLN A 89 -3.27 21.33 -3.87
CA GLN A 89 -3.38 22.20 -5.05
C GLN A 89 -2.54 21.69 -6.23
N ALA A 90 -1.28 21.30 -5.97
CA ALA A 90 -0.39 20.79 -7.01
C ALA A 90 -0.90 19.46 -7.60
N VAL A 91 -1.41 18.58 -6.76
CA VAL A 91 -2.01 17.29 -7.17
C VAL A 91 -3.24 17.54 -8.05
N GLN A 92 -4.12 18.46 -7.67
CA GLN A 92 -5.28 18.85 -8.50
C GLN A 92 -4.88 19.41 -9.85
N ALA A 93 -3.84 20.26 -9.88
CA ALA A 93 -3.32 20.82 -11.14
C ALA A 93 -2.78 19.70 -12.06
N VAL A 94 -2.11 18.68 -11.51
CA VAL A 94 -1.68 17.51 -12.27
C VAL A 94 -2.87 16.73 -12.80
N PHE A 95 -3.89 16.46 -11.99
CA PHE A 95 -5.08 15.76 -12.44
C PHE A 95 -5.77 16.47 -13.61
N ALA A 96 -5.97 17.79 -13.48
CA ALA A 96 -6.59 18.59 -14.55
C ALA A 96 -5.75 18.59 -15.84
N ARG A 97 -4.41 18.72 -15.73
CA ARG A 97 -3.49 18.70 -16.88
C ARG A 97 -3.53 17.36 -17.61
N GLU A 98 -3.64 16.25 -16.87
CA GLU A 98 -3.72 14.90 -17.44
C GLU A 98 -5.12 14.53 -17.93
N GLY A 99 -6.10 15.45 -17.86
CA GLY A 99 -7.45 15.28 -18.39
C GLY A 99 -8.40 14.54 -17.45
N PHE A 100 -8.08 14.49 -16.16
CA PHE A 100 -8.99 13.92 -15.16
C PHE A 100 -9.91 15.01 -14.58
N THR A 101 -11.16 14.62 -14.32
CA THR A 101 -12.11 15.42 -13.56
C THR A 101 -12.22 14.88 -12.14
N VAL A 102 -12.00 15.74 -11.13
CA VAL A 102 -12.16 15.38 -9.74
C VAL A 102 -13.64 15.26 -9.38
N ARG A 103 -14.07 14.11 -8.88
CA ARG A 103 -15.45 13.83 -8.43
C ARG A 103 -15.59 13.96 -6.92
N ARG A 104 -14.56 13.52 -6.18
CA ARG A 104 -14.52 13.58 -4.73
C ARG A 104 -13.12 13.97 -4.29
N MET A 105 -13.05 14.91 -3.34
CA MET A 105 -11.84 15.32 -2.64
C MET A 105 -11.84 14.76 -1.21
N PRO A 106 -10.66 14.49 -0.61
CA PRO A 106 -10.59 14.14 0.79
C PRO A 106 -10.97 15.32 1.67
N GLU A 107 -11.80 15.05 2.70
CA GLU A 107 -12.20 16.02 3.72
C GLU A 107 -11.52 15.76 5.07
N GLU A 108 -10.85 14.62 5.22
CA GLU A 108 -10.26 14.17 6.48
C GLU A 108 -8.91 14.82 6.77
N HIS A 109 -8.63 15.09 8.04
CA HIS A 109 -7.36 15.68 8.48
C HIS A 109 -6.13 14.81 8.22
N ALA A 110 -6.32 13.48 8.15
CA ALA A 110 -5.24 12.51 7.89
C ALA A 110 -4.87 12.36 6.40
N GLY A 111 -5.58 13.03 5.51
CA GLY A 111 -5.55 12.80 4.07
C GLY A 111 -6.77 12.01 3.60
N GLY A 112 -6.70 11.36 2.49
CA GLY A 112 -7.76 10.48 2.00
C GLY A 112 -7.84 10.37 0.49
N LYS A 113 -8.94 9.78 0.03
CA LYS A 113 -9.12 9.38 -1.36
C LYS A 113 -9.70 10.47 -2.23
N TRP A 114 -9.01 10.70 -3.35
CA TRP A 114 -9.50 11.41 -4.51
C TRP A 114 -10.16 10.43 -5.46
N SER A 115 -11.39 10.70 -5.88
CA SER A 115 -12.03 9.96 -6.95
C SER A 115 -11.96 10.78 -8.24
N LEU A 116 -11.30 10.23 -9.24
CA LEU A 116 -11.05 10.84 -10.52
C LEU A 116 -11.90 10.17 -11.61
N ARG A 117 -12.34 10.96 -12.58
CA ARG A 117 -13.04 10.50 -13.76
C ARG A 117 -12.23 10.82 -15.01
N TYR A 118 -12.18 9.87 -15.94
CA TYR A 118 -11.62 10.06 -17.29
C TYR A 118 -12.55 9.47 -18.36
N GLU A 119 -12.36 9.85 -19.61
CA GLU A 119 -13.01 9.24 -20.76
C GLU A 119 -12.22 8.01 -21.17
N ASN A 120 -12.83 6.82 -21.11
CA ASN A 120 -12.19 5.56 -21.47
C ASN A 120 -12.21 5.34 -23.01
N ALA A 121 -11.47 4.35 -23.51
CA ALA A 121 -11.31 4.07 -24.93
C ALA A 121 -12.65 3.90 -25.68
N PRO A 122 -13.69 3.24 -25.10
CA PRO A 122 -15.03 3.21 -25.71
C PRO A 122 -15.83 4.51 -25.60
N GLY A 123 -15.28 5.63 -25.13
CA GLY A 123 -16.00 6.91 -24.97
C GLY A 123 -16.92 6.98 -23.75
N ARG A 124 -16.77 6.05 -22.80
CA ARG A 124 -17.55 6.03 -21.54
C ARG A 124 -16.73 6.62 -20.39
N SER A 125 -17.35 6.69 -19.22
CA SER A 125 -16.68 7.15 -18.00
C SER A 125 -15.87 6.03 -17.35
N GLY A 126 -14.54 6.20 -17.23
CA GLY A 126 -13.68 5.44 -16.37
C GLY A 126 -13.43 6.16 -15.03
N ASN A 127 -13.06 5.42 -13.99
CA ASN A 127 -12.74 5.95 -12.66
C ASN A 127 -11.35 5.48 -12.22
N LEU A 128 -10.62 6.39 -11.56
CA LEU A 128 -9.34 6.10 -10.91
C LEU A 128 -9.36 6.67 -9.49
N GLU A 129 -8.81 5.95 -8.53
CA GLU A 129 -8.68 6.40 -7.15
C GLU A 129 -7.21 6.74 -6.84
N VAL A 130 -7.01 7.87 -6.14
CA VAL A 130 -5.71 8.29 -5.60
C VAL A 130 -5.88 8.56 -4.12
N ASP A 131 -5.13 7.86 -3.28
CA ASP A 131 -5.09 8.09 -1.82
C ASP A 131 -3.75 8.74 -1.45
N ILE A 132 -3.79 9.88 -0.75
CA ILE A 132 -2.60 10.52 -0.21
C ILE A 132 -2.72 10.55 1.30
N ASN A 133 -1.82 9.85 1.97
CA ASN A 133 -1.79 9.71 3.42
C ASN A 133 -0.70 10.60 4.02
N PHE A 134 -1.09 11.46 4.98
CA PHE A 134 -0.17 12.37 5.69
C PHE A 134 0.28 11.82 7.04
N MET A 135 -0.28 10.70 7.51
CA MET A 135 0.09 10.09 8.79
C MET A 135 1.29 9.14 8.68
N PHE A 136 1.50 8.51 7.52
CA PHE A 136 2.66 7.65 7.24
C PHE A 136 3.80 8.44 6.58
N ARG A 137 4.13 9.63 7.14
CA ARG A 137 5.10 10.54 6.54
C ARG A 137 6.56 10.27 6.92
N VAL A 138 6.81 9.36 7.83
CA VAL A 138 8.16 8.95 8.25
C VAL A 138 8.39 7.49 7.81
N PRO A 139 9.00 7.23 6.65
CA PRO A 139 9.35 5.86 6.23
C PRO A 139 10.33 5.22 7.20
N LEU A 140 10.19 3.92 7.48
CA LEU A 140 11.11 3.19 8.35
C LEU A 140 12.50 3.04 7.72
N TRP A 141 12.55 2.88 6.40
CA TRP A 141 13.81 2.77 5.64
C TRP A 141 13.86 3.82 4.54
N PRO A 142 15.06 4.06 3.97
CA PRO A 142 15.21 4.98 2.85
C PRO A 142 14.28 4.64 1.69
N VAL A 143 13.66 5.68 1.12
CA VAL A 143 12.84 5.59 -0.08
C VAL A 143 13.71 5.15 -1.27
N VAL A 144 13.22 4.23 -2.07
CA VAL A 144 13.90 3.70 -3.24
C VAL A 144 13.29 4.31 -4.50
N THR A 145 14.12 4.80 -5.42
CA THR A 145 13.66 5.19 -6.75
C THR A 145 13.66 3.98 -7.66
N SER A 146 12.52 3.64 -8.24
CA SER A 146 12.35 2.45 -9.07
C SER A 146 11.53 2.75 -10.33
N ASP A 147 11.79 1.96 -11.37
CA ASP A 147 10.96 1.90 -12.57
C ASP A 147 9.90 0.80 -12.38
N SER A 148 8.71 1.00 -12.91
CA SER A 148 7.74 -0.10 -12.94
C SER A 148 8.14 -1.18 -13.93
N HIS A 149 7.68 -2.40 -13.72
CA HIS A 149 7.62 -3.38 -14.80
C HIS A 149 6.70 -2.84 -15.92
N SER A 150 6.95 -3.31 -17.13
CA SER A 150 6.13 -2.94 -18.28
C SER A 150 4.79 -3.67 -18.22
N VAL A 151 3.72 -2.93 -18.45
CA VAL A 151 2.36 -3.46 -18.61
C VAL A 151 1.93 -3.13 -20.04
N GLY A 152 2.15 -4.07 -20.95
CA GLY A 152 2.13 -3.79 -22.38
C GLY A 152 3.19 -2.75 -22.73
N THR A 153 2.79 -1.71 -23.46
CA THR A 153 3.67 -0.59 -23.84
C THR A 153 3.78 0.52 -22.77
N TRP A 154 3.07 0.39 -21.64
CA TRP A 154 3.08 1.40 -20.58
C TRP A 154 4.06 1.06 -19.45
N ARG A 155 4.78 2.08 -19.00
CA ARG A 155 5.75 2.00 -17.93
C ARG A 155 5.88 3.37 -17.24
N ALA A 156 6.09 3.38 -15.93
CA ALA A 156 6.46 4.58 -15.17
C ALA A 156 7.93 4.50 -14.77
N ILE A 157 8.64 5.63 -14.87
CA ILE A 157 10.10 5.68 -14.71
C ILE A 157 10.49 6.53 -13.51
N GLY A 158 11.42 6.02 -12.68
CA GLY A 158 12.01 6.78 -11.58
C GLY A 158 11.02 7.19 -10.49
N ILE A 159 10.04 6.35 -10.17
CA ILE A 159 9.03 6.61 -9.15
C ILE A 159 9.63 6.35 -7.76
N PRO A 160 9.48 7.29 -6.79
CA PRO A 160 9.81 7.03 -5.39
C PRO A 160 8.85 5.98 -4.80
N VAL A 161 9.39 4.90 -4.26
CA VAL A 161 8.64 3.75 -3.71
C VAL A 161 9.16 3.46 -2.32
N LEU A 162 8.30 3.07 -1.38
CA LEU A 162 8.72 2.58 -0.06
C LEU A 162 9.63 1.35 -0.20
N ASP A 163 10.52 1.18 0.78
CA ASP A 163 11.36 -0.02 0.88
C ASP A 163 10.49 -1.30 0.85
N ARG A 164 11.00 -2.35 0.20
CA ARG A 164 10.25 -3.61 0.02
C ARG A 164 9.82 -4.27 1.33
N HIS A 165 10.64 -4.17 2.40
CA HIS A 165 10.27 -4.73 3.71
C HIS A 165 9.14 -3.93 4.35
N GLU A 166 9.11 -2.62 4.15
CA GLU A 166 8.04 -1.75 4.62
C GLU A 166 6.73 -2.01 3.87
N LEU A 167 6.80 -2.16 2.54
CA LEU A 167 5.65 -2.58 1.73
C LEU A 167 5.10 -3.93 2.17
N ALA A 168 6.00 -4.91 2.36
CA ALA A 168 5.66 -6.25 2.81
C ALA A 168 5.01 -6.23 4.19
N ALA A 169 5.63 -5.56 5.16
CA ALA A 169 5.12 -5.43 6.52
C ALA A 169 3.73 -4.80 6.56
N GLY A 170 3.53 -3.70 5.82
CA GLY A 170 2.23 -3.04 5.72
C GLY A 170 1.15 -3.94 5.10
N LYS A 171 1.51 -4.79 4.12
CA LYS A 171 0.58 -5.73 3.50
C LYS A 171 0.24 -6.91 4.42
N LEU A 172 1.23 -7.48 5.13
CA LEU A 172 0.98 -8.54 6.11
C LEU A 172 0.14 -8.02 7.30
N ALA A 173 0.38 -6.78 7.72
CA ALA A 173 -0.46 -6.15 8.73
C ALA A 173 -1.91 -5.95 8.24
N ALA A 174 -2.11 -5.59 6.98
CA ALA A 174 -3.45 -5.48 6.39
C ALA A 174 -4.15 -6.82 6.30
N LEU A 175 -3.44 -7.91 5.92
CA LEU A 175 -3.97 -9.28 5.88
C LEU A 175 -4.60 -9.68 7.21
N LEU A 176 -3.91 -9.44 8.34
CA LEU A 176 -4.38 -9.84 9.67
C LEU A 176 -5.40 -8.87 10.28
N ALA A 177 -5.56 -7.68 9.70
CA ALA A 177 -6.48 -6.66 10.18
C ALA A 177 -7.83 -6.67 9.45
N ARG A 178 -7.85 -7.14 8.20
CA ARG A 178 -9.04 -7.10 7.32
C ARG A 178 -9.03 -8.26 6.33
N ARG A 179 -10.22 -8.79 6.02
CA ARG A 179 -10.40 -9.93 5.11
C ARG A 179 -10.60 -9.44 3.68
N GLN A 180 -9.51 -9.11 2.96
CA GLN A 180 -9.58 -8.70 1.56
C GLN A 180 -8.79 -9.68 0.68
N ALA A 181 -9.41 -10.19 -0.37
CA ALA A 181 -8.81 -11.17 -1.27
C ALA A 181 -7.51 -10.69 -1.92
N ARG A 182 -7.42 -9.38 -2.25
CA ARG A 182 -6.20 -8.79 -2.80
C ARG A 182 -5.07 -8.73 -1.76
N ASP A 183 -5.39 -8.56 -0.46
CA ASP A 183 -4.36 -8.60 0.60
C ASP A 183 -3.86 -10.03 0.82
N LEU A 184 -4.75 -11.02 0.75
CA LEU A 184 -4.39 -12.44 0.83
C LEU A 184 -3.46 -12.84 -0.33
N PHE A 185 -3.82 -12.49 -1.57
CA PHE A 185 -3.00 -12.77 -2.75
C PHE A 185 -1.61 -12.11 -2.68
N ASP A 186 -1.56 -10.81 -2.36
CA ASP A 186 -0.29 -10.08 -2.26
C ASP A 186 0.57 -10.62 -1.13
N SER A 187 -0.01 -10.95 0.02
CA SER A 187 0.70 -11.54 1.16
C SER A 187 1.26 -12.92 0.84
N HIS A 188 0.49 -13.75 0.14
CA HIS A 188 0.97 -15.03 -0.35
C HIS A 188 2.24 -14.87 -1.22
N ARG A 189 2.25 -13.88 -2.12
CA ARG A 189 3.43 -13.58 -2.95
C ARG A 189 4.61 -13.08 -2.11
N ILE A 190 4.37 -12.19 -1.13
CA ILE A 190 5.39 -11.68 -0.21
C ILE A 190 6.07 -12.81 0.55
N LEU A 191 5.29 -13.72 1.13
CA LEU A 191 5.79 -14.82 1.96
C LEU A 191 6.60 -15.86 1.18
N ARG A 192 6.58 -15.80 -0.15
CA ARG A 192 7.38 -16.61 -1.07
C ARG A 192 8.58 -15.88 -1.68
N MET A 193 8.84 -14.63 -1.28
CA MET A 193 10.01 -13.88 -1.74
C MET A 193 11.27 -14.35 -1.01
N GLU A 194 12.28 -14.79 -1.76
CA GLU A 194 13.55 -15.27 -1.21
C GLU A 194 14.47 -14.13 -0.71
N ASN A 195 14.25 -12.89 -1.14
CA ASN A 195 15.14 -11.77 -0.93
C ASN A 195 14.65 -10.75 0.10
N LEU A 196 13.77 -11.15 1.03
CA LEU A 196 13.36 -10.36 2.18
C LEU A 196 14.21 -10.73 3.40
N ASP A 197 14.84 -9.73 4.01
CA ASP A 197 15.48 -9.88 5.31
C ASP A 197 14.40 -10.09 6.39
N SER A 198 14.44 -11.25 7.04
CA SER A 198 13.42 -11.64 8.02
C SER A 198 13.39 -10.75 9.26
N HIS A 199 14.54 -10.22 9.69
CA HIS A 199 14.62 -9.32 10.84
C HIS A 199 13.96 -7.97 10.52
N ARG A 200 14.28 -7.37 9.36
CA ARG A 200 13.63 -6.15 8.89
C ARG A 200 12.12 -6.34 8.71
N LEU A 201 11.71 -7.46 8.11
CA LEU A 201 10.30 -7.78 7.93
C LEU A 201 9.55 -7.85 9.25
N ARG A 202 10.13 -8.51 10.28
CA ARG A 202 9.53 -8.60 11.62
C ARG A 202 9.40 -7.24 12.28
N ILE A 203 10.44 -6.42 12.28
CA ILE A 203 10.39 -5.05 12.84
C ILE A 203 9.26 -4.26 12.17
N GLY A 204 9.23 -4.23 10.83
CA GLY A 204 8.17 -3.55 10.09
C GLY A 204 6.79 -4.08 10.44
N PHE A 205 6.62 -5.41 10.51
CA PHE A 205 5.35 -6.07 10.85
C PHE A 205 4.84 -5.67 12.23
N VAL A 206 5.71 -5.62 13.23
CA VAL A 206 5.34 -5.19 14.60
C VAL A 206 4.99 -3.70 14.63
N VAL A 207 5.78 -2.84 13.97
CA VAL A 207 5.56 -1.39 13.95
C VAL A 207 4.25 -1.06 13.20
N TYR A 208 4.02 -1.62 12.02
CA TYR A 208 2.77 -1.41 11.27
C TYR A 208 1.55 -2.01 11.99
N GLY A 209 1.74 -3.14 12.65
CA GLY A 209 0.73 -3.74 13.50
C GLY A 209 0.41 -2.88 14.71
N ALA A 210 1.41 -2.32 15.38
CA ALA A 210 1.25 -1.42 16.50
C ALA A 210 0.47 -0.14 16.12
N MET A 211 0.58 0.33 14.88
CA MET A 211 -0.21 1.45 14.34
C MET A 211 -1.66 1.08 14.03
N ASN A 212 -2.00 -0.21 13.96
CA ASN A 212 -3.34 -0.68 13.63
C ASN A 212 -4.33 -0.45 14.79
N ARG A 213 -5.64 -0.45 14.47
CA ARG A 213 -6.71 -0.37 15.50
C ARG A 213 -6.85 -1.66 16.31
N LYS A 214 -6.56 -2.82 15.72
CA LYS A 214 -6.56 -4.12 16.37
C LYS A 214 -5.44 -4.18 17.41
N ASP A 215 -5.69 -4.81 18.56
CA ASP A 215 -4.63 -5.13 19.51
C ASP A 215 -3.69 -6.17 18.88
N TRP A 216 -2.48 -5.71 18.53
CA TRP A 216 -1.53 -6.54 17.78
C TRP A 216 -0.96 -7.71 18.58
N ARG A 217 -1.14 -7.71 19.90
CA ARG A 217 -0.79 -8.83 20.77
C ARG A 217 -1.67 -10.06 20.58
N THR A 218 -2.86 -9.87 19.99
CA THR A 218 -3.86 -10.92 19.79
C THR A 218 -3.85 -11.52 18.39
N VAL A 219 -2.99 -11.02 17.50
CA VAL A 219 -2.93 -11.54 16.13
C VAL A 219 -2.43 -12.98 16.08
N SER A 220 -3.02 -13.76 15.22
CA SER A 220 -2.75 -15.18 15.08
C SER A 220 -2.95 -15.65 13.64
N LEU A 221 -2.54 -16.88 13.35
CA LEU A 221 -2.80 -17.54 12.06
C LEU A 221 -4.31 -17.67 11.78
N GLY A 222 -5.15 -17.70 12.83
CA GLY A 222 -6.61 -17.74 12.69
C GLY A 222 -7.22 -16.47 12.08
N ASP A 223 -6.47 -15.36 12.07
CA ASP A 223 -6.93 -14.11 11.44
C ASP A 223 -6.81 -14.13 9.90
N VAL A 224 -6.08 -15.09 9.35
CA VAL A 224 -5.99 -15.27 7.90
C VAL A 224 -7.24 -15.99 7.42
N ASP A 225 -8.04 -15.27 6.66
CA ASP A 225 -9.31 -15.77 6.15
C ASP A 225 -9.66 -15.07 4.83
N PHE A 226 -10.67 -15.54 4.12
CA PHE A 226 -11.12 -14.96 2.86
C PHE A 226 -12.64 -15.03 2.71
N ASP A 227 -13.15 -14.25 1.78
CA ASP A 227 -14.51 -14.32 1.27
C ASP A 227 -14.43 -14.72 -0.21
N ALA A 228 -15.07 -15.80 -0.60
CA ALA A 228 -15.03 -16.33 -1.97
C ALA A 228 -15.66 -15.34 -2.98
N MET A 229 -16.65 -14.57 -2.55
CA MET A 229 -17.30 -13.57 -3.39
C MET A 229 -16.40 -12.34 -3.59
N ASP A 230 -15.69 -11.89 -2.53
CA ASP A 230 -14.67 -10.85 -2.63
C ASP A 230 -13.52 -11.28 -3.55
N LEU A 231 -13.06 -12.55 -3.42
CA LEU A 231 -12.05 -13.12 -4.29
C LEU A 231 -12.49 -13.10 -5.77
N ALA A 232 -13.69 -13.59 -6.07
CA ALA A 232 -14.21 -13.61 -7.42
C ALA A 232 -14.42 -12.20 -8.02
N ARG A 233 -14.86 -11.23 -7.22
CA ARG A 233 -15.22 -9.89 -7.69
C ARG A 233 -14.06 -8.89 -7.68
N GLN A 234 -13.13 -9.01 -6.72
CA GLN A 234 -12.08 -8.02 -6.51
C GLN A 234 -10.69 -8.48 -6.97
N LEU A 235 -10.38 -9.79 -6.85
CA LEU A 235 -9.07 -10.33 -7.23
C LEU A 235 -9.09 -10.85 -8.67
N VAL A 236 -9.98 -11.79 -8.98
CA VAL A 236 -10.02 -12.49 -10.28
C VAL A 236 -10.00 -11.53 -11.47
N PRO A 237 -10.76 -10.42 -11.51
CA PRO A 237 -10.72 -9.48 -12.63
C PRO A 237 -9.38 -8.79 -12.86
N THR A 238 -8.47 -8.82 -11.86
CA THR A 238 -7.14 -8.20 -11.94
C THR A 238 -6.05 -9.16 -12.39
N LEU A 239 -6.35 -10.45 -12.48
CA LEU A 239 -5.45 -11.50 -12.97
C LEU A 239 -5.48 -11.59 -14.50
N ARG A 240 -4.48 -12.26 -15.09
CA ARG A 240 -4.51 -12.61 -16.52
C ARG A 240 -5.65 -13.59 -16.78
N VAL A 241 -6.37 -13.41 -17.88
CA VAL A 241 -7.57 -14.20 -18.22
C VAL A 241 -7.26 -15.70 -18.31
N ASN A 242 -6.07 -16.06 -18.78
CA ASN A 242 -5.61 -17.44 -18.92
C ASN A 242 -4.82 -17.96 -17.71
N ALA A 243 -4.76 -17.21 -16.61
CA ALA A 243 -4.09 -17.68 -15.40
C ALA A 243 -4.82 -18.88 -14.78
N ALA A 244 -4.08 -19.85 -14.26
CA ALA A 244 -4.64 -21.02 -13.61
C ALA A 244 -5.58 -20.66 -12.44
N GLU A 245 -5.28 -19.57 -11.75
CA GLU A 245 -6.09 -19.01 -10.66
C GLU A 245 -7.50 -18.57 -11.11
N VAL A 246 -7.65 -18.14 -12.35
CA VAL A 246 -8.94 -17.73 -12.94
C VAL A 246 -9.77 -18.95 -13.33
N GLN A 247 -9.09 -20.08 -13.63
CA GLN A 247 -9.73 -21.34 -14.00
C GLN A 247 -10.17 -22.17 -12.77
N ALA A 248 -9.63 -21.86 -11.59
CA ALA A 248 -9.95 -22.57 -10.35
C ALA A 248 -11.27 -22.07 -9.75
N GLU A 249 -11.98 -22.97 -9.03
CA GLU A 249 -13.09 -22.56 -8.21
C GLU A 249 -12.61 -21.57 -7.11
N PRO A 250 -13.28 -20.40 -6.97
CA PRO A 250 -12.82 -19.35 -6.05
C PRO A 250 -12.64 -19.83 -4.60
N ALA A 251 -13.49 -20.77 -4.14
CA ALA A 251 -13.39 -21.33 -2.79
C ALA A 251 -12.11 -22.15 -2.62
N GLU A 252 -11.84 -23.09 -3.53
CA GLU A 252 -10.64 -23.95 -3.48
C GLU A 252 -9.36 -23.12 -3.60
N TYR A 253 -9.36 -22.12 -4.47
CA TYR A 253 -8.24 -21.21 -4.63
C TYR A 253 -7.97 -20.41 -3.35
N GLY A 254 -9.03 -19.86 -2.74
CA GLY A 254 -8.94 -19.11 -1.49
C GLY A 254 -8.43 -19.96 -0.32
N GLU A 255 -8.94 -21.19 -0.16
CA GLU A 255 -8.47 -22.13 0.86
C GLU A 255 -6.98 -22.47 0.71
N ARG A 256 -6.52 -22.66 -0.52
CA ARG A 256 -5.09 -22.86 -0.81
C ARG A 256 -4.27 -21.66 -0.39
N LEU A 257 -4.68 -20.45 -0.77
CA LEU A 257 -3.97 -19.20 -0.39
C LEU A 257 -3.91 -19.04 1.14
N VAL A 258 -5.01 -19.31 1.85
CA VAL A 258 -5.07 -19.23 3.32
C VAL A 258 -4.09 -20.21 3.95
N ARG A 259 -4.11 -21.47 3.52
CA ARG A 259 -3.18 -22.50 4.04
C ARG A 259 -1.72 -22.09 3.83
N GLU A 260 -1.36 -21.72 2.60
CA GLU A 260 0.02 -21.35 2.26
C GLU A 260 0.46 -20.03 2.93
N CYS A 261 -0.45 -19.06 3.13
CA CYS A 261 -0.16 -17.86 3.92
C CYS A 261 0.07 -18.19 5.40
N ARG A 262 -0.73 -19.09 5.99
CA ARG A 262 -0.54 -19.51 7.40
C ARG A 262 0.82 -20.16 7.60
N GLU A 263 1.25 -21.01 6.67
CA GLU A 263 2.59 -21.62 6.69
C GLU A 263 3.70 -20.57 6.62
N GLY A 264 3.60 -19.63 5.64
CA GLY A 264 4.60 -18.58 5.44
C GLY A 264 4.67 -17.55 6.57
N LEU A 265 3.57 -17.31 7.29
CA LEU A 265 3.53 -16.36 8.41
C LEU A 265 4.40 -16.75 9.60
N SER A 266 4.97 -18.00 9.63
CA SER A 266 6.02 -18.38 10.57
C SER A 266 7.22 -17.45 10.54
N ALA A 267 7.43 -16.68 9.45
CA ALA A 267 8.47 -15.66 9.34
C ALA A 267 8.26 -14.46 10.29
N VAL A 268 7.00 -14.17 10.68
CA VAL A 268 6.64 -13.01 11.52
C VAL A 268 5.79 -13.36 12.74
N LEU A 269 5.30 -14.57 12.85
CA LEU A 269 4.53 -15.09 13.99
C LEU A 269 5.20 -16.37 14.54
N PRO A 270 5.06 -16.66 15.85
CA PRO A 270 4.42 -15.83 16.86
C PRO A 270 5.19 -14.55 17.17
N ILE A 271 4.51 -13.58 17.80
CA ILE A 271 5.14 -12.39 18.37
C ILE A 271 6.13 -12.84 19.45
N THR A 272 7.40 -12.38 19.38
CA THR A 272 8.46 -12.70 20.34
C THR A 272 8.33 -11.90 21.63
N ASP A 273 9.01 -12.30 22.70
CA ASP A 273 8.95 -11.60 23.99
C ASP A 273 9.38 -10.11 23.90
N PRO A 274 10.47 -9.72 23.21
CA PRO A 274 10.81 -8.30 23.03
C PRO A 274 9.76 -7.52 22.23
N GLU A 275 9.20 -8.12 21.18
CA GLU A 275 8.14 -7.51 20.39
C GLU A 275 6.86 -7.32 21.21
N ARG A 276 6.51 -8.30 22.04
CA ARG A 276 5.39 -8.22 22.98
C ARG A 276 5.63 -7.13 24.02
N ALA A 277 6.83 -7.05 24.59
CA ALA A 277 7.18 -6.00 25.55
C ALA A 277 7.05 -4.59 24.94
N PHE A 278 7.46 -4.40 23.67
CA PHE A 278 7.23 -3.15 22.93
C PHE A 278 5.75 -2.83 22.81
N LEU A 279 4.92 -3.81 22.44
CA LEU A 279 3.47 -3.63 22.30
C LEU A 279 2.81 -3.35 23.65
N ASP A 280 3.23 -4.02 24.73
CA ASP A 280 2.72 -3.80 26.09
C ASP A 280 3.03 -2.38 26.58
N LEU A 281 4.25 -1.90 26.38
CA LEU A 281 4.62 -0.53 26.74
C LEU A 281 3.76 0.49 25.96
N LEU A 282 3.57 0.29 24.66
CA LEU A 282 2.76 1.19 23.85
C LEU A 282 1.28 1.15 24.23
N LEU A 283 0.68 -0.06 24.31
CA LEU A 283 -0.76 -0.22 24.47
C LEU A 283 -1.23 -0.07 25.92
N ASP A 284 -0.35 -0.32 26.90
CA ASP A 284 -0.72 -0.24 28.30
C ASP A 284 -0.21 1.00 29.01
N ARG A 285 0.90 1.60 28.52
CA ARG A 285 1.53 2.78 29.18
C ARG A 285 1.65 3.99 28.24
N GLY A 286 1.40 3.83 26.95
CA GLY A 286 1.59 4.89 25.95
C GLY A 286 3.06 5.29 25.81
N VAL A 287 3.98 4.32 25.95
CA VAL A 287 5.44 4.51 25.82
C VAL A 287 5.91 3.82 24.53
N ILE A 288 6.68 4.53 23.72
CA ILE A 288 7.30 4.01 22.51
C ILE A 288 8.76 3.75 22.81
N ASP A 289 9.13 2.48 23.02
CA ASP A 289 10.52 2.07 23.27
C ASP A 289 11.04 1.15 22.16
N PRO A 290 11.57 1.69 21.07
CA PRO A 290 12.07 0.90 19.95
C PRO A 290 13.40 0.16 20.23
N THR A 291 14.05 0.39 21.38
CA THR A 291 15.26 -0.37 21.77
C THR A 291 14.96 -1.86 21.94
N LEU A 292 13.71 -2.19 22.23
CA LEU A 292 13.20 -3.57 22.31
C LEU A 292 13.13 -4.27 20.94
N LEU A 293 13.09 -3.51 19.85
CA LEU A 293 12.95 -4.04 18.48
C LEU A 293 14.28 -4.04 17.71
N THR A 294 15.16 -3.09 17.97
CA THR A 294 16.40 -2.92 17.19
C THR A 294 17.47 -2.17 17.96
N ALA A 295 18.74 -2.49 17.68
CA ALA A 295 19.89 -1.73 18.14
C ALA A 295 20.27 -0.56 17.20
N ASP A 296 19.69 -0.47 15.99
CA ASP A 296 19.95 0.61 15.03
C ASP A 296 19.30 1.92 15.52
N GLU A 297 20.13 2.86 15.97
CA GLU A 297 19.68 4.16 16.47
C GLU A 297 18.91 4.99 15.43
N SER A 298 19.26 4.86 14.15
CA SER A 298 18.56 5.56 13.08
C SER A 298 17.13 5.04 12.93
N LEU A 299 16.98 3.72 12.95
CA LEU A 299 15.67 3.07 12.89
C LEU A 299 14.85 3.33 14.17
N GLN A 300 15.50 3.33 15.34
CA GLN A 300 14.85 3.71 16.61
C GLN A 300 14.25 5.12 16.55
N ARG A 301 15.00 6.11 16.02
CA ARG A 301 14.50 7.48 15.85
C ARG A 301 13.27 7.50 14.93
N ARG A 302 13.33 6.83 13.80
CA ARG A 302 12.21 6.75 12.84
C ARG A 302 10.98 6.07 13.44
N ILE A 303 11.14 5.05 14.26
CA ILE A 303 10.03 4.40 14.96
C ILE A 303 9.42 5.35 16.00
N ARG A 304 10.23 6.07 16.78
CA ARG A 304 9.72 7.05 17.77
C ARG A 304 8.92 8.17 17.14
N SER A 305 9.34 8.67 15.98
CA SER A 305 8.70 9.77 15.26
C SER A 305 7.55 9.32 14.34
N GLN A 306 7.09 8.06 14.43
CA GLN A 306 5.92 7.61 13.69
C GLN A 306 4.65 8.31 14.19
N PRO A 307 3.98 9.15 13.38
CA PRO A 307 2.84 9.94 13.84
C PRO A 307 1.69 9.12 14.40
N LEU A 308 1.45 7.93 13.83
CA LEU A 308 0.40 7.04 14.31
C LEU A 308 0.74 6.38 15.63
N LEU A 309 2.02 6.07 15.90
CA LEU A 309 2.45 5.57 17.20
C LEU A 309 2.36 6.67 18.27
N GLU A 310 2.82 7.89 17.95
CA GLU A 310 2.71 9.06 18.84
C GLU A 310 1.24 9.35 19.19
N TRP A 311 0.37 9.36 18.17
CA TRP A 311 -1.06 9.55 18.36
C TRP A 311 -1.67 8.45 19.24
N LYS A 312 -1.31 7.19 19.01
CA LYS A 312 -1.77 6.05 19.82
C LYS A 312 -1.27 6.16 21.25
N ALA A 313 0.02 6.44 21.45
CA ALA A 313 0.62 6.62 22.77
C ALA A 313 -0.07 7.74 23.57
N LEU A 314 -0.33 8.88 22.91
CA LEU A 314 -1.06 10.00 23.52
C LEU A 314 -2.48 9.59 23.96
N ASN A 315 -3.21 8.86 23.10
CA ASN A 315 -4.56 8.41 23.44
C ASN A 315 -4.55 7.39 24.58
N VAL A 316 -3.60 6.48 24.63
CA VAL A 316 -3.45 5.53 25.74
C VAL A 316 -3.21 6.27 27.04
N ARG A 317 -2.27 7.22 27.08
CA ARG A 317 -2.03 8.04 28.29
C ARG A 317 -3.28 8.79 28.74
N LYS A 318 -3.96 9.47 27.81
CA LYS A 318 -5.21 10.20 28.15
C LYS A 318 -6.29 9.27 28.70
N HIS A 319 -6.50 8.12 28.08
CA HIS A 319 -7.54 7.17 28.49
C HIS A 319 -7.26 6.55 29.86
N LYS A 320 -6.00 6.32 30.19
CA LYS A 320 -5.56 5.72 31.47
C LYS A 320 -5.21 6.74 32.54
N GLY A 321 -5.35 8.03 32.29
CA GLY A 321 -5.00 9.09 33.24
C GLY A 321 -3.51 9.14 33.59
N LEU A 322 -2.65 8.70 32.66
CA LEU A 322 -1.20 8.75 32.81
C LEU A 322 -0.72 10.12 32.29
N SER A 323 -0.14 10.92 33.16
CA SER A 323 0.46 12.23 32.83
C SER A 323 1.78 12.10 32.07
#